data_9e0a50d47cd9818133236cefbf2852b0
#
_entry.id   9e0a50d47cd9818133236cefbf2852b0
#
_cell.length_a   1.000
_cell.length_b   1.000
_cell.length_c   1.000
_cell.angle_alpha   90.00
_cell.angle_beta   90.00
_cell.angle_gamma   90.00
#
_symmetry.space_group_name_H-M   'P 1'
#
loop_
_entity.id
_entity.type
_entity.pdbx_description
1 polymer ?
#
loop_
_entity_poly.entity_id
_entity_poly.type
_entity_poly.pdbx_seq_one_letter_code
_entity_poly.pdbx_strand_id
1 'polypeptide(L)'
;MKLSDIIAYRNRLDEATPLNGVLIAHDRLAPLLHTVKSSDVEFTHLVDRLSQDYKNVLGSIDHFERTVEDIKEEISYLIQQMEPAYFAESYRLYSQEMIHDTAEYILNRRIEITPEVASYITARIQAHGDWHHAGMIVHPGHEEWITYLVGHDPLYLVAPIPELLEPAVLRFNDQYQRRLRTYTVAESVDGAILEHLPDSQFGFCLVYNFFDYKPQEIINQYLTEIYSKLKPGGVLAFTFNDCDYAGATAMAERSFMCYTPGRTVLAHAHSVGYQVRQRYRMSNSTTWVELKRPGQMTSLRGGQSLAKAVDIGQ
;
A
#
# COMPACT_ATOMS: atom_id res chain seq x y z
N MET A 1 -18.18 11.44 -18.26
CA MET A 1 -17.52 10.17 -17.91
C MET A 1 -16.57 10.48 -16.79
N LYS A 2 -16.66 9.77 -15.69
CA LYS A 2 -15.79 9.96 -14.51
C LYS A 2 -14.58 9.03 -14.56
N LEU A 3 -13.48 9.44 -13.98
CA LEU A 3 -12.28 8.61 -13.90
C LEU A 3 -12.54 7.33 -13.10
N SER A 4 -13.36 7.41 -12.04
CA SER A 4 -13.78 6.25 -11.25
C SER A 4 -14.51 5.19 -12.06
N ASP A 5 -15.31 5.58 -13.07
CA ASP A 5 -16.01 4.64 -13.96
C ASP A 5 -15.00 3.89 -14.86
N ILE A 6 -14.00 4.61 -15.37
CA ILE A 6 -12.94 4.03 -16.22
C ILE A 6 -12.09 3.05 -15.41
N ILE A 7 -11.69 3.44 -14.20
CA ILE A 7 -10.92 2.58 -13.29
C ILE A 7 -11.75 1.35 -12.88
N ALA A 8 -13.05 1.51 -12.63
CA ALA A 8 -13.93 0.38 -12.33
C ALA A 8 -13.98 -0.63 -13.48
N TYR A 9 -14.01 -0.13 -14.71
CA TYR A 9 -13.98 -1.01 -15.90
C TYR A 9 -12.64 -1.73 -16.03
N ARG A 10 -11.51 -1.04 -15.86
CA ARG A 10 -10.18 -1.65 -15.83
C ARG A 10 -10.08 -2.75 -14.77
N ASN A 11 -10.52 -2.46 -13.54
CA ASN A 11 -10.46 -3.42 -12.45
C ASN A 11 -11.27 -4.69 -12.74
N ARG A 12 -12.42 -4.57 -13.43
CA ARG A 12 -13.19 -5.74 -13.88
C ARG A 12 -12.48 -6.55 -14.94
N LEU A 13 -11.74 -5.91 -15.84
CA LEU A 13 -10.93 -6.63 -16.82
C LEU A 13 -9.77 -7.39 -16.16
N ASP A 14 -9.17 -6.81 -15.10
CA ASP A 14 -8.11 -7.47 -14.34
C ASP A 14 -8.63 -8.64 -13.48
N GLU A 15 -9.88 -8.53 -13.00
CA GLU A 15 -10.58 -9.57 -12.24
C GLU A 15 -11.20 -10.65 -13.15
N ALA A 16 -11.43 -10.35 -14.43
CA ALA A 16 -11.91 -11.33 -15.39
C ALA A 16 -10.89 -12.46 -15.47
N THR A 17 -11.23 -13.56 -14.80
CA THR A 17 -10.35 -14.73 -14.67
C THR A 17 -9.92 -15.15 -16.07
N PRO A 18 -8.63 -15.21 -16.35
CA PRO A 18 -8.17 -15.70 -17.63
C PRO A 18 -8.74 -17.11 -17.84
N LEU A 19 -8.92 -17.50 -19.08
CA LEU A 19 -9.41 -18.82 -19.52
C LEU A 19 -8.50 -19.98 -19.08
N ASN A 20 -7.77 -19.81 -17.98
CA ASN A 20 -6.85 -20.76 -17.40
C ASN A 20 -7.46 -22.15 -17.20
N GLY A 21 -8.75 -22.23 -16.85
CA GLY A 21 -9.46 -23.49 -16.74
C GLY A 21 -9.60 -24.20 -18.10
N VAL A 22 -9.82 -23.46 -19.17
CA VAL A 22 -9.90 -23.99 -20.55
C VAL A 22 -8.52 -24.38 -21.04
N LEU A 23 -7.48 -23.59 -20.79
CA LEU A 23 -6.10 -23.91 -21.13
C LEU A 23 -5.59 -25.17 -20.42
N ILE A 24 -5.90 -25.34 -19.12
CA ILE A 24 -5.53 -26.55 -18.36
C ILE A 24 -6.25 -27.80 -18.93
N ALA A 25 -7.52 -27.70 -19.27
CA ALA A 25 -8.26 -28.80 -19.90
C ALA A 25 -7.65 -29.15 -21.25
N HIS A 26 -7.22 -28.16 -21.98
CA HIS A 26 -6.52 -28.23 -23.23
C HIS A 26 -5.20 -28.98 -23.13
N ASP A 27 -4.30 -28.55 -22.27
CA ASP A 27 -3.00 -29.19 -22.09
C ASP A 27 -3.10 -30.67 -21.72
N ARG A 28 -4.22 -31.07 -21.14
CA ARG A 28 -4.51 -32.50 -20.85
C ARG A 28 -5.07 -33.23 -22.05
N LEU A 29 -5.84 -32.58 -22.92
CA LEU A 29 -6.48 -33.23 -24.07
C LEU A 29 -5.53 -33.39 -25.27
N ALA A 30 -4.65 -32.44 -25.51
CA ALA A 30 -3.74 -32.43 -26.65
C ALA A 30 -2.87 -33.72 -26.76
N PRO A 31 -2.21 -34.17 -25.68
CA PRO A 31 -1.44 -35.40 -25.73
C PRO A 31 -2.29 -36.63 -26.03
N LEU A 32 -3.55 -36.65 -25.55
CA LEU A 32 -4.47 -37.76 -25.77
C LEU A 32 -4.89 -37.85 -27.24
N LEU A 33 -5.19 -36.76 -27.90
CA LEU A 33 -5.55 -36.71 -29.32
C LEU A 33 -4.40 -37.20 -30.22
N HIS A 34 -3.14 -36.93 -29.85
CA HIS A 34 -1.97 -37.39 -30.60
C HIS A 34 -1.65 -38.88 -30.43
N THR A 35 -2.12 -39.50 -29.35
CA THR A 35 -1.83 -40.92 -29.05
C THR A 35 -2.85 -41.88 -29.62
N VAL A 36 -4.02 -41.38 -30.03
CA VAL A 36 -5.09 -42.19 -30.58
C VAL A 36 -4.75 -42.60 -32.02
N LYS A 37 -4.37 -43.88 -32.21
CA LYS A 37 -4.22 -44.47 -33.55
C LYS A 37 -5.32 -45.51 -33.73
N SER A 38 -6.14 -45.31 -34.75
CA SER A 38 -7.17 -46.27 -35.16
C SER A 38 -7.06 -46.58 -36.63
N SER A 39 -7.36 -47.79 -37.03
CA SER A 39 -7.54 -48.19 -38.42
C SER A 39 -8.95 -47.90 -38.92
N ASP A 40 -9.83 -47.44 -38.08
CA ASP A 40 -11.19 -47.07 -38.44
C ASP A 40 -11.21 -45.64 -39.03
N VAL A 41 -11.69 -45.51 -40.25
CA VAL A 41 -11.71 -44.26 -41.03
C VAL A 41 -12.65 -43.24 -40.37
N GLU A 42 -13.83 -43.66 -39.87
CA GLU A 42 -14.76 -42.78 -39.22
C GLU A 42 -14.21 -42.19 -37.93
N PHE A 43 -13.50 -43.03 -37.17
CA PHE A 43 -12.85 -42.59 -35.95
C PHE A 43 -11.70 -41.63 -36.20
N THR A 44 -10.93 -41.86 -37.29
CA THR A 44 -9.86 -40.93 -37.69
C THR A 44 -10.42 -39.59 -38.07
N HIS A 45 -11.52 -39.54 -38.85
CA HIS A 45 -12.21 -38.29 -39.19
C HIS A 45 -12.74 -37.53 -37.98
N LEU A 46 -13.22 -38.25 -36.92
CA LEU A 46 -13.68 -37.64 -35.69
C LEU A 46 -12.50 -36.98 -34.93
N VAL A 47 -11.36 -37.67 -34.83
CA VAL A 47 -10.16 -37.14 -34.18
C VAL A 47 -9.62 -35.93 -34.93
N ASP A 48 -9.60 -35.96 -36.27
CA ASP A 48 -9.15 -34.83 -37.07
C ASP A 48 -10.06 -33.61 -36.88
N ARG A 49 -11.39 -33.83 -36.82
CA ARG A 49 -12.36 -32.75 -36.56
C ARG A 49 -12.15 -32.17 -35.17
N LEU A 50 -12.07 -32.99 -34.13
CA LEU A 50 -11.81 -32.56 -32.77
C LEU A 50 -10.49 -31.76 -32.68
N SER A 51 -9.46 -32.21 -33.38
CA SER A 51 -8.17 -31.53 -33.43
C SER A 51 -8.27 -30.15 -34.11
N GLN A 52 -9.10 -30.05 -35.14
CA GLN A 52 -9.34 -28.77 -35.84
C GLN A 52 -10.18 -27.81 -34.99
N ASP A 53 -11.30 -28.29 -34.42
CA ASP A 53 -12.13 -27.51 -33.51
C ASP A 53 -11.34 -26.99 -32.31
N TYR A 54 -10.47 -27.79 -31.78
CA TYR A 54 -9.55 -27.46 -30.75
C TYR A 54 -8.58 -26.32 -31.14
N LYS A 55 -7.96 -26.39 -32.33
CA LYS A 55 -7.10 -25.30 -32.84
C LYS A 55 -7.89 -24.00 -33.02
N ASN A 56 -9.15 -24.10 -33.46
CA ASN A 56 -10.03 -22.95 -33.63
C ASN A 56 -10.34 -22.29 -32.28
N VAL A 57 -10.61 -23.08 -31.23
CA VAL A 57 -10.82 -22.59 -29.86
C VAL A 57 -9.59 -21.88 -29.35
N LEU A 58 -8.39 -22.44 -29.54
CA LEU A 58 -7.13 -21.79 -29.15
C LEU A 58 -6.93 -20.44 -29.85
N GLY A 59 -7.12 -20.42 -31.17
CA GLY A 59 -7.01 -19.16 -31.93
C GLY A 59 -7.99 -18.11 -31.44
N SER A 60 -9.18 -18.52 -31.00
CA SER A 60 -10.18 -17.62 -30.43
C SER A 60 -9.77 -17.10 -29.05
N ILE A 61 -9.15 -17.94 -28.22
CA ILE A 61 -8.62 -17.56 -26.91
C ILE A 61 -7.49 -16.53 -27.07
N ASP A 62 -6.50 -16.83 -27.91
CA ASP A 62 -5.39 -15.93 -28.21
C ASP A 62 -5.87 -14.57 -28.73
N HIS A 63 -6.89 -14.58 -29.60
CA HIS A 63 -7.46 -13.35 -30.11
C HIS A 63 -8.17 -12.56 -29.01
N PHE A 64 -8.92 -13.22 -28.13
CA PHE A 64 -9.60 -12.59 -27.01
C PHE A 64 -8.59 -11.98 -26.03
N GLU A 65 -7.53 -12.70 -25.66
CA GLU A 65 -6.50 -12.21 -24.76
C GLU A 65 -5.81 -10.95 -25.33
N ARG A 66 -5.44 -10.97 -26.61
CA ARG A 66 -4.87 -9.77 -27.27
C ARG A 66 -5.84 -8.60 -27.26
N THR A 67 -7.12 -8.84 -27.57
CA THR A 67 -8.13 -7.78 -27.55
C THR A 67 -8.30 -7.19 -26.15
N VAL A 68 -8.24 -8.01 -25.10
CA VAL A 68 -8.30 -7.53 -23.72
C VAL A 68 -7.07 -6.68 -23.37
N GLU A 69 -5.87 -7.09 -23.79
CA GLU A 69 -4.66 -6.29 -23.55
C GLU A 69 -4.70 -4.96 -24.33
N ASP A 70 -5.13 -4.95 -25.59
CA ASP A 70 -5.31 -3.73 -26.36
C ASP A 70 -6.28 -2.75 -25.67
N ILE A 71 -7.40 -3.27 -25.14
CA ILE A 71 -8.37 -2.47 -24.37
C ILE A 71 -7.74 -1.93 -23.08
N LYS A 72 -6.94 -2.73 -22.38
CA LYS A 72 -6.25 -2.27 -21.16
C LYS A 72 -5.24 -1.16 -21.46
N GLU A 73 -4.52 -1.26 -22.58
CA GLU A 73 -3.61 -0.20 -23.03
C GLU A 73 -4.35 1.10 -23.33
N GLU A 74 -5.46 1.03 -24.09
CA GLU A 74 -6.31 2.20 -24.37
C GLU A 74 -6.87 2.84 -23.10
N ILE A 75 -7.35 2.03 -22.16
CA ILE A 75 -7.84 2.50 -20.86
C ILE A 75 -6.71 3.17 -20.07
N SER A 76 -5.53 2.57 -20.06
CA SER A 76 -4.36 3.12 -19.36
C SER A 76 -3.96 4.48 -19.93
N TYR A 77 -4.02 4.62 -21.25
CA TYR A 77 -3.80 5.89 -21.91
C TYR A 77 -4.85 6.95 -21.54
N LEU A 78 -6.14 6.59 -21.50
CA LEU A 78 -7.21 7.50 -21.08
C LEU A 78 -7.01 7.96 -19.62
N ILE A 79 -6.67 7.05 -18.73
CA ILE A 79 -6.37 7.36 -17.33
C ILE A 79 -5.23 8.39 -17.28
N GLN A 80 -4.12 8.13 -17.97
CA GLN A 80 -2.97 9.03 -18.03
C GLN A 80 -3.34 10.45 -18.49
N GLN A 81 -4.26 10.57 -19.47
CA GLN A 81 -4.71 11.87 -19.96
C GLN A 81 -5.58 12.63 -18.95
N MET A 82 -6.30 11.92 -18.09
CA MET A 82 -7.20 12.53 -17.11
C MET A 82 -6.49 12.85 -15.78
N GLU A 83 -5.51 12.08 -15.38
CA GLU A 83 -4.83 12.18 -14.08
C GLU A 83 -4.27 13.57 -13.73
N PRO A 84 -3.65 14.33 -14.66
CA PRO A 84 -3.10 15.63 -14.33
C PRO A 84 -4.13 16.60 -13.73
N ALA A 85 -5.38 16.54 -14.16
CA ALA A 85 -6.45 17.37 -13.60
C ALA A 85 -6.80 16.97 -12.17
N TYR A 86 -6.75 15.69 -11.85
CA TYR A 86 -7.02 15.18 -10.49
C TYR A 86 -5.87 15.48 -9.53
N PHE A 87 -4.62 15.39 -9.97
CA PHE A 87 -3.46 15.83 -9.18
C PHE A 87 -3.52 17.33 -8.89
N ALA A 88 -3.80 18.15 -9.92
CA ALA A 88 -3.93 19.59 -9.74
C ALA A 88 -5.06 19.97 -8.78
N GLU A 89 -6.20 19.28 -8.85
CA GLU A 89 -7.32 19.49 -7.93
C GLU A 89 -6.94 19.07 -6.50
N SER A 90 -6.28 17.93 -6.31
CA SER A 90 -5.78 17.49 -5.01
C SER A 90 -4.82 18.51 -4.39
N TYR A 91 -3.93 19.08 -5.20
CA TYR A 91 -3.02 20.12 -4.76
C TYR A 91 -3.74 21.42 -4.43
N ARG A 92 -4.74 21.81 -5.22
CA ARG A 92 -5.57 23.00 -4.98
C ARG A 92 -6.35 22.90 -3.67
N LEU A 93 -6.84 21.71 -3.35
CA LEU A 93 -7.54 21.44 -2.09
C LEU A 93 -6.59 21.43 -0.88
N TYR A 94 -5.30 21.25 -1.11
CA TYR A 94 -4.29 21.24 -0.07
C TYR A 94 -3.91 22.67 0.30
N SER A 95 -4.54 23.22 1.32
CA SER A 95 -4.22 24.53 1.91
C SER A 95 -3.98 24.39 3.41
N GLN A 96 -3.34 25.37 4.01
CA GLN A 96 -3.11 25.38 5.47
C GLN A 96 -4.43 25.41 6.27
N GLU A 97 -5.43 26.12 5.76
CA GLU A 97 -6.78 26.13 6.31
C GLU A 97 -7.39 24.72 6.28
N MET A 98 -7.30 24.03 5.15
CA MET A 98 -7.76 22.64 5.05
C MET A 98 -6.98 21.65 5.93
N ILE A 99 -5.70 21.89 6.18
CA ILE A 99 -4.93 21.05 7.11
C ILE A 99 -5.54 21.14 8.52
N HIS A 100 -5.95 22.32 8.93
CA HIS A 100 -6.55 22.53 10.24
C HIS A 100 -7.98 21.98 10.32
N ASP A 101 -8.83 22.27 9.33
CA ASP A 101 -10.22 21.80 9.27
C ASP A 101 -10.31 20.28 9.07
N THR A 102 -9.38 19.70 8.28
CA THR A 102 -9.29 18.25 8.10
C THR A 102 -8.74 17.54 9.34
N ALA A 103 -7.99 18.23 10.21
CA ALA A 103 -7.49 17.61 11.43
C ALA A 103 -8.60 17.11 12.33
N GLU A 104 -9.61 17.95 12.58
CA GLU A 104 -10.78 17.59 13.37
C GLU A 104 -11.56 16.47 12.69
N TYR A 105 -11.70 16.53 11.36
CA TYR A 105 -12.35 15.49 10.58
C TYR A 105 -11.56 14.17 10.61
N ILE A 106 -10.24 14.22 10.45
CA ILE A 106 -9.34 13.05 10.53
C ILE A 106 -9.43 12.42 11.93
N LEU A 107 -9.46 13.24 12.98
CA LEU A 107 -9.60 12.77 14.37
C LEU A 107 -10.91 12.00 14.60
N ASN A 108 -11.98 12.40 13.94
CA ASN A 108 -13.31 11.80 14.14
C ASN A 108 -13.61 10.68 13.13
N ARG A 109 -12.83 10.58 12.05
CA ARG A 109 -13.03 9.55 11.04
C ARG A 109 -12.41 8.23 11.47
N ARG A 110 -13.24 7.20 11.47
CA ARG A 110 -12.78 5.81 11.60
C ARG A 110 -12.84 5.15 10.22
N ILE A 111 -11.74 4.49 9.84
CA ILE A 111 -11.77 3.57 8.70
C ILE A 111 -12.57 2.35 9.17
N GLU A 112 -13.68 2.04 8.48
CA GLU A 112 -14.39 0.78 8.73
C GLU A 112 -13.52 -0.38 8.26
N ILE A 113 -13.05 -1.15 9.21
CA ILE A 113 -12.25 -2.36 8.97
C ILE A 113 -12.92 -3.56 9.64
N THR A 114 -12.82 -4.71 9.00
CA THR A 114 -13.34 -5.95 9.61
C THR A 114 -12.44 -6.39 10.77
N PRO A 115 -12.94 -7.20 11.72
CA PRO A 115 -12.11 -7.72 12.80
C PRO A 115 -10.87 -8.47 12.33
N GLU A 116 -10.94 -9.16 11.19
CA GLU A 116 -9.82 -9.87 10.57
C GLU A 116 -8.73 -8.91 10.13
N VAL A 117 -9.11 -7.81 9.47
CA VAL A 117 -8.19 -6.75 9.04
C VAL A 117 -7.56 -6.06 10.24
N ALA A 118 -8.36 -5.76 11.29
CA ALA A 118 -7.86 -5.17 12.53
C ALA A 118 -6.83 -6.08 13.21
N SER A 119 -7.14 -7.38 13.30
CA SER A 119 -6.23 -8.40 13.84
C SER A 119 -4.93 -8.48 13.03
N TYR A 120 -5.04 -8.45 11.71
CA TYR A 120 -3.89 -8.46 10.82
C TYR A 120 -2.97 -7.25 11.07
N ILE A 121 -3.52 -6.02 11.11
CA ILE A 121 -2.76 -4.79 11.32
C ILE A 121 -2.08 -4.81 12.69
N THR A 122 -2.81 -5.18 13.74
CA THR A 122 -2.26 -5.33 15.09
C THR A 122 -1.06 -6.27 15.09
N ALA A 123 -1.19 -7.44 14.50
CA ALA A 123 -0.10 -8.40 14.40
C ALA A 123 1.10 -7.84 13.61
N ARG A 124 0.84 -7.06 12.54
CA ARG A 124 1.92 -6.42 11.75
C ARG A 124 2.65 -5.36 12.56
N ILE A 125 1.95 -4.48 13.29
CA ILE A 125 2.56 -3.46 14.15
C ILE A 125 3.38 -4.13 15.24
N GLN A 126 2.83 -5.12 15.91
CA GLN A 126 3.51 -5.86 16.99
C GLN A 126 4.75 -6.61 16.49
N ALA A 127 4.72 -7.16 15.28
CA ALA A 127 5.86 -7.85 14.67
C ALA A 127 7.07 -6.95 14.42
N HIS A 128 6.87 -5.62 14.38
CA HIS A 128 7.94 -4.62 14.25
C HIS A 128 8.36 -4.03 15.60
N GLY A 129 7.67 -4.37 16.68
CA GLY A 129 7.99 -3.91 18.03
C GLY A 129 9.36 -4.41 18.48
N ASP A 130 10.30 -3.49 18.66
CA ASP A 130 11.63 -3.77 19.22
C ASP A 130 12.08 -2.57 20.06
N TRP A 131 12.08 -2.73 21.35
CA TRP A 131 12.40 -1.68 22.30
C TRP A 131 13.87 -1.20 22.29
N HIS A 132 14.73 -1.88 21.51
CA HIS A 132 16.09 -1.42 21.25
C HIS A 132 16.16 -0.36 20.12
N HIS A 133 15.05 -0.11 19.47
CA HIS A 133 14.96 0.85 18.38
C HIS A 133 13.87 1.89 18.64
N ALA A 134 14.20 3.13 18.33
CA ALA A 134 13.19 4.18 18.33
C ALA A 134 12.09 3.86 17.31
N GLY A 135 10.85 4.16 17.70
CA GLY A 135 9.71 4.18 16.83
C GLY A 135 9.28 5.61 16.50
N MET A 136 8.56 5.78 15.42
CA MET A 136 7.95 7.04 15.05
C MET A 136 6.51 6.81 14.58
N ILE A 137 5.61 7.68 15.00
CA ILE A 137 4.27 7.78 14.40
C ILE A 137 4.05 9.19 13.90
N VAL A 138 3.69 9.30 12.63
CA VAL A 138 3.28 10.56 12.03
C VAL A 138 1.76 10.66 12.14
N HIS A 139 1.27 11.78 12.65
CA HIS A 139 -0.14 12.03 12.88
C HIS A 139 -0.77 11.03 13.86
N PRO A 140 -0.42 11.10 15.16
CA PRO A 140 -0.80 10.10 16.17
C PRO A 140 -2.28 10.10 16.58
N GLY A 141 -3.15 10.83 15.95
CA GLY A 141 -4.61 10.89 16.08
C GLY A 141 -5.28 10.09 17.20
N HIS A 142 -6.54 9.74 17.02
CA HIS A 142 -7.31 8.88 17.94
C HIS A 142 -7.11 7.39 17.71
N GLU A 143 -6.08 7.02 17.00
CA GLU A 143 -5.93 5.66 16.54
C GLU A 143 -5.61 4.71 17.69
N GLU A 144 -6.34 3.62 17.76
CA GLU A 144 -6.13 2.55 18.74
C GLU A 144 -4.73 1.95 18.62
N TRP A 145 -4.15 2.03 17.42
CA TRP A 145 -2.84 1.46 17.09
C TRP A 145 -1.67 2.07 17.85
N ILE A 146 -1.79 3.31 18.31
CA ILE A 146 -0.70 4.01 19.01
C ILE A 146 -0.24 3.25 20.25
N THR A 147 -1.15 2.58 20.96
CA THR A 147 -0.83 1.82 22.16
C THR A 147 -0.03 0.54 21.87
N TYR A 148 -0.09 0.01 20.64
CA TYR A 148 0.75 -1.13 20.25
C TYR A 148 2.20 -0.75 19.96
N LEU A 149 2.51 0.55 19.88
CA LEU A 149 3.85 1.07 19.64
C LEU A 149 4.70 1.17 20.92
N VAL A 150 4.16 0.78 22.08
CA VAL A 150 4.91 0.73 23.36
C VAL A 150 6.14 -0.21 23.32
N GLY A 151 6.23 -1.05 22.31
CA GLY A 151 7.42 -1.86 22.03
C GLY A 151 8.63 -1.07 21.54
N HIS A 152 8.57 0.27 21.38
CA HIS A 152 9.67 1.11 20.91
C HIS A 152 10.15 2.08 21.99
N ASP A 153 11.46 2.30 22.07
CA ASP A 153 12.08 3.20 23.04
C ASP A 153 13.23 4.01 22.41
N PRO A 154 13.15 5.33 22.34
CA PRO A 154 11.95 6.16 22.55
C PRO A 154 10.92 6.08 21.42
N LEU A 155 9.69 6.50 21.70
CA LEU A 155 8.65 6.68 20.68
C LEU A 155 8.50 8.17 20.35
N TYR A 156 8.58 8.49 19.06
CA TYR A 156 8.43 9.83 18.55
C TYR A 156 7.01 10.03 18.01
N LEU A 157 6.32 11.03 18.54
CA LEU A 157 5.00 11.46 18.08
C LEU A 157 5.20 12.73 17.26
N VAL A 158 4.87 12.66 15.98
CA VAL A 158 5.11 13.73 15.02
C VAL A 158 3.76 14.16 14.42
N ALA A 159 3.45 15.44 14.45
CA ALA A 159 2.22 15.96 13.85
C ALA A 159 2.43 17.35 13.26
N PRO A 160 1.76 17.69 12.14
CA PRO A 160 1.72 19.06 11.64
C PRO A 160 0.86 19.97 12.51
N ILE A 161 0.03 19.40 13.39
CA ILE A 161 -0.93 20.10 14.23
C ILE A 161 -0.60 19.75 15.68
N PRO A 162 -0.12 20.73 16.49
CA PRO A 162 0.31 20.47 17.87
C PRO A 162 -0.81 19.95 18.76
N GLU A 163 -2.06 20.33 18.51
CA GLU A 163 -3.24 19.91 19.26
C GLU A 163 -3.47 18.40 19.24
N LEU A 164 -2.86 17.67 18.30
CA LEU A 164 -2.93 16.21 18.22
C LEU A 164 -1.96 15.51 19.16
N LEU A 165 -0.93 16.20 19.61
CA LEU A 165 0.16 15.58 20.39
C LEU A 165 -0.24 15.34 21.84
N GLU A 166 -0.89 16.31 22.49
CA GLU A 166 -1.28 16.19 23.90
C GLU A 166 -2.25 15.03 24.14
N PRO A 167 -3.37 14.91 23.39
CA PRO A 167 -4.27 13.76 23.55
C PRO A 167 -3.60 12.42 23.28
N ALA A 168 -2.64 12.38 22.36
CA ALA A 168 -1.89 11.18 22.05
C ALA A 168 -0.96 10.78 23.22
N VAL A 169 -0.29 11.74 23.86
CA VAL A 169 0.55 11.52 25.04
C VAL A 169 -0.26 10.96 26.21
N LEU A 170 -1.45 11.50 26.45
CA LEU A 170 -2.33 11.10 27.56
C LEU A 170 -2.85 9.66 27.44
N ARG A 171 -2.71 9.00 26.29
CA ARG A 171 -3.07 7.58 26.13
C ARG A 171 -2.10 6.61 26.75
N PHE A 172 -0.90 7.06 27.04
CA PHE A 172 0.12 6.25 27.67
C PHE A 172 0.14 6.47 29.17
N ASN A 173 0.55 5.44 29.92
CA ASN A 173 0.77 5.59 31.34
C ASN A 173 1.96 6.52 31.64
N ASP A 174 1.99 7.10 32.84
CA ASP A 174 2.98 8.11 33.26
C ASP A 174 4.43 7.64 33.10
N GLN A 175 4.69 6.34 33.28
CA GLN A 175 6.03 5.77 33.14
C GLN A 175 6.48 5.79 31.68
N TYR A 176 5.58 5.44 30.75
CA TYR A 176 5.90 5.43 29.34
C TYR A 176 5.92 6.84 28.74
N GLN A 177 5.11 7.77 29.25
CA GLN A 177 5.12 9.17 28.80
C GLN A 177 6.53 9.79 28.82
N ARG A 178 7.37 9.41 29.78
CA ARG A 178 8.78 9.88 29.87
C ARG A 178 9.65 9.43 28.69
N ARG A 179 9.23 8.43 27.96
CA ARG A 179 9.90 7.88 26.76
C ARG A 179 9.39 8.48 25.45
N LEU A 180 8.32 9.27 25.53
CA LEU A 180 7.77 9.95 24.38
C LEU A 180 8.61 11.19 24.01
N ARG A 181 8.67 11.46 22.71
CA ARG A 181 9.24 12.67 22.14
C ARG A 181 8.22 13.26 21.18
N THR A 182 7.79 14.48 21.44
CA THR A 182 6.79 15.17 20.62
C THR A 182 7.44 16.20 19.71
N TYR A 183 7.06 16.19 18.44
CA TYR A 183 7.56 17.14 17.45
C TYR A 183 6.41 17.67 16.61
N THR A 184 6.32 19.00 16.54
CA THR A 184 5.47 19.68 15.56
C THR A 184 6.31 19.94 14.31
N VAL A 185 5.76 19.61 13.16
CA VAL A 185 6.42 19.77 11.87
C VAL A 185 5.59 20.71 10.98
N ALA A 186 6.28 21.48 10.14
CA ALA A 186 5.61 22.30 9.14
C ALA A 186 5.60 21.58 7.81
N GLU A 187 4.42 21.30 7.27
CA GLU A 187 4.30 20.75 5.93
C GLU A 187 4.48 21.88 4.90
N SER A 188 5.42 21.70 4.00
CA SER A 188 5.68 22.60 2.88
C SER A 188 6.21 21.79 1.70
N VAL A 189 5.75 22.11 0.50
CA VAL A 189 6.27 21.48 -0.73
C VAL A 189 7.72 21.87 -1.01
N ASP A 190 8.11 23.08 -0.57
CA ASP A 190 9.42 23.66 -0.84
C ASP A 190 10.42 23.49 0.32
N GLY A 191 10.00 22.89 1.43
CA GLY A 191 10.81 22.76 2.64
C GLY A 191 10.88 21.32 3.14
N ALA A 192 11.90 20.99 3.93
CA ALA A 192 11.97 19.70 4.61
C ALA A 192 10.96 19.63 5.75
N ILE A 193 10.18 18.56 5.81
CA ILE A 193 9.13 18.36 6.82
C ILE A 193 9.73 17.79 8.11
N LEU A 194 10.64 16.84 7.98
CA LEU A 194 11.20 16.07 9.12
C LEU A 194 12.67 16.45 9.44
N GLU A 195 13.13 17.65 9.03
CA GLU A 195 14.53 18.05 9.17
C GLU A 195 15.09 17.97 10.60
N HIS A 196 14.22 18.29 11.58
CA HIS A 196 14.61 18.30 13.00
C HIS A 196 14.66 16.90 13.65
N LEU A 197 14.26 15.86 12.92
CA LEU A 197 14.35 14.49 13.40
C LEU A 197 15.69 13.86 13.05
N PRO A 198 16.22 13.01 13.94
CA PRO A 198 17.51 12.39 13.74
C PRO A 198 17.50 11.36 12.59
N ASP A 199 18.55 11.35 11.79
CA ASP A 199 18.76 10.40 10.70
C ASP A 199 19.13 8.99 11.20
N SER A 200 18.69 7.98 10.47
CA SER A 200 19.05 6.57 10.68
C SER A 200 18.84 6.08 12.13
N GLN A 201 17.74 6.51 12.76
CA GLN A 201 17.41 6.15 14.15
C GLN A 201 16.23 5.22 14.30
N PHE A 202 15.25 5.29 13.39
CA PHE A 202 13.99 4.60 13.58
C PHE A 202 14.03 3.18 13.04
N GLY A 203 13.62 2.21 13.85
CA GLY A 203 13.39 0.83 13.41
C GLY A 203 12.04 0.67 12.75
N PHE A 204 11.05 1.45 13.19
CA PHE A 204 9.70 1.41 12.68
C PHE A 204 9.08 2.81 12.61
N CYS A 205 8.36 3.09 11.54
CA CYS A 205 7.55 4.28 11.39
C CYS A 205 6.13 3.88 10.97
N LEU A 206 5.12 4.47 11.62
CA LEU A 206 3.71 4.29 11.28
C LEU A 206 3.10 5.61 10.81
N VAL A 207 2.39 5.57 9.68
CA VAL A 207 1.59 6.68 9.16
C VAL A 207 0.20 6.12 8.84
N TYR A 208 -0.74 6.26 9.76
CA TYR A 208 -2.07 5.67 9.61
C TYR A 208 -3.13 6.75 9.42
N ASN A 209 -4.03 6.57 8.45
CA ASN A 209 -5.17 7.46 8.17
C ASN A 209 -4.78 8.94 7.96
N PHE A 210 -3.63 9.18 7.35
CA PHE A 210 -3.07 10.51 7.17
C PHE A 210 -2.81 10.86 5.69
N PHE A 211 -2.19 9.95 4.95
CA PHE A 211 -1.88 10.19 3.54
C PHE A 211 -3.10 10.23 2.63
N ASP A 212 -4.26 9.78 3.11
CA ASP A 212 -5.54 9.92 2.40
C ASP A 212 -5.88 11.38 2.04
N TYR A 213 -5.37 12.33 2.82
CA TYR A 213 -5.66 13.76 2.73
C TYR A 213 -4.46 14.58 2.23
N LYS A 214 -3.45 13.93 1.71
CA LYS A 214 -2.24 14.60 1.23
C LYS A 214 -2.11 14.44 -0.28
N PRO A 215 -1.74 15.53 -1.00
CA PRO A 215 -1.41 15.42 -2.40
C PRO A 215 -0.16 14.57 -2.59
N GLN A 216 -0.01 14.03 -3.79
CA GLN A 216 1.07 13.11 -4.13
C GLN A 216 2.46 13.66 -3.81
N GLU A 217 2.66 14.96 -4.00
CA GLU A 217 3.95 15.64 -3.78
C GLU A 217 4.34 15.60 -2.30
N ILE A 218 3.39 15.85 -1.41
CA ILE A 218 3.62 15.79 0.04
C ILE A 218 3.87 14.34 0.50
N ILE A 219 3.12 13.38 -0.04
CA ILE A 219 3.38 11.96 0.25
C ILE A 219 4.80 11.57 -0.18
N ASN A 220 5.19 11.96 -1.39
CA ASN A 220 6.53 11.68 -1.94
C ASN A 220 7.63 12.29 -1.06
N GLN A 221 7.41 13.49 -0.55
CA GLN A 221 8.33 14.15 0.36
C GLN A 221 8.46 13.38 1.69
N TYR A 222 7.34 13.01 2.31
CA TYR A 222 7.36 12.17 3.52
C TYR A 222 8.10 10.84 3.27
N LEU A 223 7.83 10.16 2.15
CA LEU A 223 8.51 8.90 1.82
C LEU A 223 10.03 9.10 1.71
N THR A 224 10.46 10.17 1.05
CA THR A 224 11.88 10.50 0.87
C THR A 224 12.55 10.81 2.21
N GLU A 225 11.91 11.63 3.02
CA GLU A 225 12.48 12.04 4.30
C GLU A 225 12.47 10.91 5.33
N ILE A 226 11.38 10.14 5.44
CA ILE A 226 11.30 8.98 6.34
C ILE A 226 12.38 7.94 5.98
N TYR A 227 12.70 7.78 4.69
CA TYR A 227 13.80 6.87 4.29
C TYR A 227 15.11 7.23 4.96
N SER A 228 15.47 8.52 5.00
CA SER A 228 16.69 8.98 5.66
C SER A 228 16.66 8.76 7.18
N LYS A 229 15.46 8.85 7.80
CA LYS A 229 15.26 8.70 9.24
C LYS A 229 15.26 7.23 9.70
N LEU A 230 14.84 6.31 8.83
CA LEU A 230 14.87 4.88 9.11
C LEU A 230 16.31 4.36 9.18
N LYS A 231 16.56 3.41 10.08
CA LYS A 231 17.77 2.58 10.05
C LYS A 231 17.81 1.70 8.81
N PRO A 232 18.99 1.27 8.33
CA PRO A 232 19.06 0.13 7.44
C PRO A 232 18.31 -1.07 8.03
N GLY A 233 17.36 -1.63 7.28
CA GLY A 233 16.46 -2.68 7.77
C GLY A 233 15.19 -2.18 8.44
N GLY A 234 15.07 -0.88 8.74
CA GLY A 234 13.85 -0.27 9.31
C GLY A 234 12.68 -0.29 8.33
N VAL A 235 11.48 -0.19 8.88
CA VAL A 235 10.21 -0.34 8.14
C VAL A 235 9.33 0.88 8.32
N LEU A 236 8.77 1.37 7.24
CA LEU A 236 7.65 2.30 7.19
C LEU A 236 6.38 1.54 6.86
N ALA A 237 5.36 1.63 7.71
CA ALA A 237 4.01 1.16 7.44
C ALA A 237 3.05 2.35 7.33
N PHE A 238 2.19 2.35 6.32
CA PHE A 238 1.25 3.44 6.13
C PHE A 238 -0.02 3.00 5.42
N THR A 239 -1.06 3.83 5.55
CA THR A 239 -2.30 3.73 4.78
C THR A 239 -2.48 4.94 3.90
N PHE A 240 -3.14 4.75 2.78
CA PHE A 240 -3.52 5.84 1.87
C PHE A 240 -4.73 5.46 1.02
N ASN A 241 -5.37 6.50 0.44
CA ASN A 241 -6.49 6.36 -0.49
C ASN A 241 -5.96 5.92 -1.86
N ASP A 242 -5.98 4.61 -2.13
CA ASP A 242 -5.37 4.00 -3.32
C ASP A 242 -6.27 4.14 -4.55
N CYS A 243 -6.07 5.21 -5.31
CA CYS A 243 -6.86 5.55 -6.50
C CYS A 243 -6.61 4.64 -7.72
N ASP A 244 -5.81 3.58 -7.60
CA ASP A 244 -5.85 2.48 -8.55
C ASP A 244 -7.15 1.66 -8.42
N TYR A 245 -7.94 1.90 -7.37
CA TYR A 245 -9.28 1.34 -7.16
C TYR A 245 -10.37 2.39 -7.35
N ALA A 246 -11.46 1.97 -7.99
CA ALA A 246 -12.58 2.86 -8.32
C ALA A 246 -13.23 3.52 -7.09
N GLY A 247 -13.31 2.80 -5.97
CA GLY A 247 -13.87 3.33 -4.72
C GLY A 247 -13.05 4.50 -4.18
N ALA A 248 -11.73 4.40 -4.18
CA ALA A 248 -10.82 5.46 -3.78
C ALA A 248 -10.90 6.67 -4.71
N THR A 249 -10.93 6.42 -6.02
CA THR A 249 -11.09 7.49 -7.03
C THR A 249 -12.41 8.23 -6.86
N ALA A 250 -13.51 7.51 -6.57
CA ALA A 250 -14.80 8.13 -6.30
C ALA A 250 -14.80 9.01 -5.03
N MET A 251 -13.98 8.69 -4.04
CA MET A 251 -13.79 9.55 -2.85
C MET A 251 -13.02 10.82 -3.21
N ALA A 252 -11.98 10.72 -4.04
CA ALA A 252 -11.25 11.88 -4.55
C ALA A 252 -12.14 12.78 -5.42
N GLU A 253 -12.99 12.22 -6.27
CA GLU A 253 -13.97 12.97 -7.09
C GLU A 253 -15.00 13.75 -6.27
N ARG A 254 -15.22 13.38 -5.01
CA ARG A 254 -16.07 14.09 -4.06
C ARG A 254 -15.32 15.09 -3.21
N SER A 255 -14.03 15.29 -3.48
CA SER A 255 -13.14 16.16 -2.70
C SER A 255 -13.03 15.80 -1.20
N PHE A 256 -13.30 14.53 -0.85
CA PHE A 256 -13.12 14.04 0.53
C PHE A 256 -11.69 13.62 0.81
N MET A 257 -10.95 13.22 -0.24
CA MET A 257 -9.59 12.73 -0.17
C MET A 257 -8.81 13.19 -1.38
N CYS A 258 -7.48 13.13 -1.28
CA CYS A 258 -6.61 13.42 -2.41
C CYS A 258 -6.59 12.25 -3.40
N TYR A 259 -6.36 12.58 -4.66
CA TYR A 259 -6.14 11.60 -5.71
C TYR A 259 -4.70 11.07 -5.64
N THR A 260 -4.57 9.80 -5.29
CA THR A 260 -3.26 9.18 -5.06
C THR A 260 -3.25 7.76 -5.62
N PRO A 261 -2.79 7.54 -6.86
CA PRO A 261 -2.66 6.20 -7.42
C PRO A 261 -1.55 5.41 -6.74
N GLY A 262 -1.86 4.17 -6.33
CA GLY A 262 -0.88 3.31 -5.63
C GLY A 262 0.37 3.03 -6.46
N ARG A 263 0.23 2.91 -7.78
CA ARG A 263 1.37 2.70 -8.69
C ARG A 263 2.37 3.86 -8.65
N THR A 264 1.91 5.12 -8.51
CA THR A 264 2.79 6.30 -8.44
C THR A 264 3.51 6.38 -7.09
N VAL A 265 2.81 6.08 -5.99
CA VAL A 265 3.39 5.98 -4.65
C VAL A 265 4.49 4.93 -4.60
N LEU A 266 4.21 3.72 -5.12
CA LEU A 266 5.16 2.62 -5.12
C LEU A 266 6.34 2.88 -6.07
N ALA A 267 6.12 3.51 -7.23
CA ALA A 267 7.18 3.91 -8.14
C ALA A 267 8.13 4.91 -7.47
N HIS A 268 7.58 5.93 -6.77
CA HIS A 268 8.39 6.87 -6.02
C HIS A 268 9.15 6.18 -4.87
N ALA A 269 8.49 5.34 -4.08
CA ALA A 269 9.13 4.58 -3.02
C ALA A 269 10.32 3.75 -3.55
N HIS A 270 10.15 3.09 -4.70
CA HIS A 270 11.21 2.35 -5.34
C HIS A 270 12.36 3.27 -5.79
N SER A 271 12.08 4.44 -6.37
CA SER A 271 13.11 5.42 -6.79
C SER A 271 13.93 5.95 -5.62
N VAL A 272 13.32 6.08 -4.44
CA VAL A 272 14.00 6.45 -3.19
C VAL A 272 14.89 5.32 -2.66
N GLY A 273 14.62 4.07 -3.04
CA GLY A 273 15.39 2.90 -2.64
C GLY A 273 14.69 1.96 -1.66
N TYR A 274 13.40 2.12 -1.42
CA TYR A 274 12.63 1.19 -0.61
C TYR A 274 12.42 -0.16 -1.30
N GLN A 275 12.29 -1.19 -0.50
CA GLN A 275 11.76 -2.49 -0.89
C GLN A 275 10.32 -2.63 -0.37
N VAL A 276 9.38 -2.93 -1.25
CA VAL A 276 7.99 -3.22 -0.86
C VAL A 276 7.97 -4.60 -0.19
N ARG A 277 7.54 -4.65 1.08
CA ARG A 277 7.37 -5.90 1.82
C ARG A 277 5.96 -6.42 1.76
N GLN A 278 4.99 -5.50 1.83
CA GLN A 278 3.59 -5.86 1.91
C GLN A 278 2.75 -4.77 1.26
N ARG A 279 1.75 -5.18 0.50
CA ARG A 279 0.62 -4.35 0.05
C ARG A 279 -0.65 -5.12 0.34
N TYR A 280 -1.56 -4.52 1.08
CA TYR A 280 -2.80 -5.17 1.48
C TYR A 280 -3.98 -4.20 1.36
N ARG A 281 -5.00 -4.59 0.61
CA ARG A 281 -6.23 -3.81 0.46
C ARG A 281 -7.10 -3.99 1.70
N MET A 282 -7.22 -2.95 2.51
CA MET A 282 -8.01 -2.97 3.74
C MET A 282 -9.50 -2.78 3.49
N SER A 283 -9.83 -1.93 2.52
CA SER A 283 -11.20 -1.57 2.15
C SER A 283 -11.30 -1.28 0.66
N ASN A 284 -12.46 -0.81 0.22
CA ASN A 284 -12.66 -0.39 -1.18
C ASN A 284 -11.87 0.87 -1.57
N SER A 285 -11.31 1.60 -0.61
CA SER A 285 -10.58 2.84 -0.84
C SER A 285 -9.19 2.86 -0.23
N THR A 286 -8.94 2.08 0.81
CA THR A 286 -7.73 2.19 1.62
C THR A 286 -6.83 0.98 1.43
N THR A 287 -5.56 1.25 1.17
CA THR A 287 -4.50 0.24 1.07
C THR A 287 -3.48 0.44 2.18
N TRP A 288 -3.07 -0.66 2.82
CA TRP A 288 -1.92 -0.75 3.72
C TRP A 288 -0.68 -1.12 2.94
N VAL A 289 0.42 -0.40 3.18
CA VAL A 289 1.72 -0.69 2.57
C VAL A 289 2.80 -0.75 3.64
N GLU A 290 3.71 -1.71 3.53
CA GLU A 290 4.95 -1.75 4.28
C GLU A 290 6.14 -1.65 3.33
N LEU A 291 6.97 -0.64 3.57
CA LEU A 291 8.21 -0.37 2.86
C LEU A 291 9.39 -0.60 3.78
N LYS A 292 10.42 -1.29 3.30
CA LYS A 292 11.63 -1.54 4.06
C LYS A 292 12.80 -0.76 3.47
N ARG A 293 13.57 -0.05 4.31
CA ARG A 293 14.89 0.42 3.91
C ARG A 293 15.83 -0.79 3.82
N PRO A 294 16.54 -1.03 2.71
CA PRO A 294 17.48 -2.15 2.58
C PRO A 294 18.51 -2.19 3.69
N GLY A 295 18.97 -3.38 4.03
CA GLY A 295 19.98 -3.59 5.06
C GLY A 295 19.47 -4.41 6.24
N GLN A 296 20.29 -4.48 7.27
CA GLN A 296 19.97 -5.16 8.54
C GLN A 296 19.96 -4.13 9.68
N MET A 297 18.97 -4.23 10.55
CA MET A 297 18.96 -3.41 11.77
C MET A 297 20.04 -3.91 12.73
N THR A 298 20.88 -2.99 13.16
CA THR A 298 21.84 -3.22 14.25
C THR A 298 21.35 -2.50 15.49
N SER A 299 21.33 -3.17 16.63
CA SER A 299 20.99 -2.54 17.91
C SER A 299 21.98 -1.42 18.25
N LEU A 300 21.48 -0.27 18.70
CA LEU A 300 22.31 0.82 19.23
C LEU A 300 23.13 0.42 20.46
N ARG A 301 22.74 -0.64 21.15
CA ARG A 301 23.34 -1.10 22.40
C ARG A 301 24.24 -2.33 22.25
N GLY A 302 24.94 -2.46 21.14
CA GLY A 302 25.98 -3.48 21.01
C GLY A 302 25.49 -4.88 20.71
N GLY A 303 24.51 -5.00 19.88
CA GLY A 303 24.49 -6.03 18.87
C GLY A 303 24.22 -7.46 19.20
N GLN A 304 23.44 -7.80 20.17
CA GLN A 304 22.83 -9.14 20.18
C GLN A 304 21.36 -9.01 19.80
N SER A 305 20.93 -9.62 18.67
CA SER A 305 19.52 -9.75 18.37
C SER A 305 18.87 -10.60 19.46
N LEU A 306 17.64 -10.27 19.86
CA LEU A 306 16.86 -11.08 20.80
C LEU A 306 16.78 -12.56 20.37
N ALA A 307 16.86 -12.87 19.09
CA ALA A 307 16.94 -14.23 18.57
C ALA A 307 18.19 -15.00 19.05
N LYS A 308 19.30 -14.32 19.36
CA LYS A 308 20.50 -14.94 19.96
C LYS A 308 20.45 -15.03 21.48
N ALA A 309 19.62 -14.23 22.14
CA ALA A 309 19.48 -14.30 23.60
C ALA A 309 18.60 -15.47 24.06
N VAL A 310 17.78 -16.03 23.18
CA VAL A 310 16.92 -17.19 23.46
C VAL A 310 17.68 -18.51 23.33
N ASP A 311 18.79 -18.55 22.56
CA ASP A 311 19.63 -19.77 22.39
C ASP A 311 20.65 -20.02 23.52
N ILE A 312 20.68 -19.20 24.56
CA ILE A 312 21.59 -19.38 25.71
C ILE A 312 20.91 -20.10 26.89
N GLY A 313 19.71 -20.64 26.66
CA GLY A 313 18.90 -21.30 27.70
C GLY A 313 18.54 -22.76 27.41
N GLN A 314 19.41 -23.54 26.72
CA GLN A 314 19.32 -25.00 26.67
C GLN A 314 20.58 -25.65 27.20
#